data_a450d784bdcf46bc92c80d60a367acb4
#
_entry.id   a450d784bdcf46bc92c80d60a367acb4
#
_cell.length_a   1.000
_cell.length_b   1.000
_cell.length_c   1.000
_cell.angle_alpha   90.00
_cell.angle_beta   90.00
_cell.angle_gamma   90.00
#
_symmetry.space_group_name_H-M   'P 1'
#
loop_
_entity.id
_entity.type
_entity.pdbx_description
1 polymer ?
#
loop_
_entity_poly.entity_id
_entity_poly.type
_entity_poly.pdbx_seq_one_letter_code
_entity_poly.pdbx_strand_id
1 'polypeptide(L)'
;MFCRAAYPTNKAFFMTYRFDLAEAVEPDALKLAWEKTLTVYPYMSYAVVARNGRLLLTENPLPFVIEETGEIIEPYERSGNFHTVTFCYLGRTLYIYIDHVPVDGTGINHVFETFFYHYYCLVDGVEYPVPEGVFIEKDGPIPGLDVDAYRMADAVDITALAAGMVGEKTFTPPEFTSGEMFGNRPDCRGYCLSVPSSEMMGYAKSIGGSPVSVLSVALSKAVQRVHPENALPIKIMYPVSIRKVMGNSTSLVHQVVFAQYKFDPSDVSGKSNQELNADFRAYLRQFTSEPSIRMNAGIFRSMCEGYTKAYAYGALDNICLEQRKSANASLEISYLGTLHTGDYGKRIRMTAFHVMPENGVMVQVTEVGDTFYIDWYQGFHDAAYILAMRDVLADMGMKGLNIERIE
;
A
#
# COMPACT_ATOMS: atom_id res chain seq x y z
N MET A 1 10.03 -11.72 -4.77
CA MET A 1 9.95 -13.13 -4.33
C MET A 1 8.98 -13.31 -3.17
N PHE A 2 9.05 -12.55 -2.09
CA PHE A 2 8.12 -12.59 -0.96
C PHE A 2 6.65 -12.45 -1.41
N CYS A 3 6.32 -11.43 -2.19
CA CYS A 3 4.96 -11.19 -2.66
C CYS A 3 4.41 -12.30 -3.57
N ARG A 4 5.23 -12.90 -4.44
CA ARG A 4 4.83 -14.06 -5.25
C ARG A 4 4.72 -15.36 -4.47
N ALA A 5 5.57 -15.52 -3.46
CA ALA A 5 5.53 -16.67 -2.58
C ALA A 5 4.30 -16.68 -1.69
N ALA A 6 3.79 -15.49 -1.40
CA ALA A 6 2.58 -15.36 -0.63
C ALA A 6 1.32 -15.83 -1.37
N TYR A 7 1.34 -16.01 -2.72
CA TYR A 7 0.16 -16.35 -3.52
C TYR A 7 0.42 -17.49 -4.49
N PRO A 8 0.24 -18.76 -4.06
CA PRO A 8 0.51 -19.94 -4.89
C PRO A 8 -0.51 -20.21 -6.00
N THR A 9 -1.61 -19.48 -6.04
CA THR A 9 -2.54 -19.53 -7.18
C THR A 9 -1.96 -18.72 -8.33
N ASN A 10 -1.99 -19.23 -9.56
CA ASN A 10 -1.44 -18.69 -10.80
C ASN A 10 -1.89 -17.26 -11.17
N LYS A 11 -2.32 -16.45 -10.20
CA LYS A 11 -2.71 -15.06 -10.39
C LYS A 11 -1.65 -14.15 -9.77
N ALA A 12 -1.18 -13.19 -10.55
CA ALA A 12 -0.23 -12.20 -10.11
C ALA A 12 -0.80 -11.42 -8.90
N PHE A 13 0.02 -11.24 -7.87
CA PHE A 13 -0.26 -10.28 -6.83
C PHE A 13 0.14 -8.90 -7.35
N PHE A 14 -0.83 -8.09 -7.67
CA PHE A 14 -0.60 -6.74 -8.15
C PHE A 14 -1.41 -5.72 -7.34
N MET A 15 -0.84 -4.55 -7.23
CA MET A 15 -1.52 -3.36 -6.73
C MET A 15 -2.36 -2.79 -7.86
N THR A 16 -3.60 -2.43 -7.58
CA THR A 16 -4.47 -1.71 -8.50
C THR A 16 -4.55 -0.26 -8.06
N TYR A 17 -4.29 0.63 -8.99
CA TYR A 17 -4.50 2.07 -8.83
C TYR A 17 -5.54 2.51 -9.84
N ARG A 18 -6.63 3.08 -9.32
CA ARG A 18 -7.67 3.70 -10.11
C ARG A 18 -7.59 5.21 -9.94
N PHE A 19 -7.54 5.91 -11.04
CA PHE A 19 -7.56 7.37 -11.08
C PHE A 19 -8.81 7.81 -11.84
N ASP A 20 -9.75 8.44 -11.15
CA ASP A 20 -10.87 9.11 -11.77
C ASP A 20 -10.46 10.56 -12.07
N LEU A 21 -10.30 10.89 -13.34
CA LEU A 21 -9.89 12.20 -13.80
C LEU A 21 -11.11 13.11 -13.99
N ALA A 22 -10.91 14.41 -13.92
CA ALA A 22 -12.00 15.36 -14.17
C ALA A 22 -12.48 15.32 -15.62
N GLU A 23 -11.57 15.04 -16.56
CA GLU A 23 -11.80 14.95 -18.00
C GLU A 23 -11.60 13.53 -18.53
N ALA A 24 -12.05 13.29 -19.77
CA ALA A 24 -11.76 12.03 -20.44
C ALA A 24 -10.25 11.83 -20.61
N VAL A 25 -9.81 10.57 -20.55
CA VAL A 25 -8.40 10.22 -20.78
C VAL A 25 -8.01 10.54 -22.22
N GLU A 26 -6.89 11.23 -22.40
CA GLU A 26 -6.30 11.53 -23.70
C GLU A 26 -5.20 10.48 -23.99
N PRO A 27 -5.46 9.50 -24.87
CA PRO A 27 -4.56 8.34 -25.05
C PRO A 27 -3.16 8.70 -25.51
N ASP A 28 -3.01 9.67 -26.41
CA ASP A 28 -1.71 10.07 -26.93
C ASP A 28 -0.90 10.81 -25.85
N ALA A 29 -1.56 11.65 -25.07
CA ALA A 29 -0.92 12.29 -23.91
C ALA A 29 -0.50 11.25 -22.85
N LEU A 30 -1.33 10.23 -22.64
CA LEU A 30 -1.05 9.15 -21.70
C LEU A 30 0.22 8.38 -22.08
N LYS A 31 0.33 7.97 -23.36
CA LYS A 31 1.50 7.26 -23.88
C LYS A 31 2.76 8.11 -23.77
N LEU A 32 2.70 9.34 -24.24
CA LEU A 32 3.87 10.23 -24.23
C LEU A 32 4.29 10.60 -22.80
N ALA A 33 3.34 10.81 -21.88
CA ALA A 33 3.63 11.02 -20.47
C ALA A 33 4.35 9.83 -19.85
N TRP A 34 3.92 8.60 -20.19
CA TRP A 34 4.60 7.39 -19.71
C TRP A 34 6.02 7.25 -20.27
N GLU A 35 6.21 7.49 -21.58
CA GLU A 35 7.53 7.50 -22.20
C GLU A 35 8.49 8.51 -21.52
N LYS A 36 8.01 9.73 -21.24
CA LYS A 36 8.77 10.73 -20.48
C LYS A 36 9.07 10.26 -19.04
N THR A 37 8.13 9.62 -18.39
CA THR A 37 8.34 9.04 -17.05
C THR A 37 9.43 7.98 -17.05
N LEU A 38 9.50 7.14 -18.09
CA LEU A 38 10.53 6.12 -18.21
C LEU A 38 11.94 6.69 -18.43
N THR A 39 12.08 7.93 -18.90
CA THR A 39 13.42 8.57 -18.97
C THR A 39 13.98 8.87 -17.57
N VAL A 40 13.10 9.06 -16.59
CA VAL A 40 13.45 9.29 -15.17
C VAL A 40 13.54 7.97 -14.40
N TYR A 41 12.60 7.07 -14.67
CA TYR A 41 12.45 5.77 -14.00
C TYR A 41 12.53 4.59 -14.98
N PRO A 42 13.69 4.37 -15.64
CA PRO A 42 13.83 3.29 -16.64
C PRO A 42 13.59 1.89 -16.05
N TYR A 43 13.80 1.73 -14.75
CA TYR A 43 13.50 0.51 -14.00
C TYR A 43 12.04 0.04 -14.14
N MET A 44 11.09 0.95 -14.35
CA MET A 44 9.68 0.63 -14.55
C MET A 44 9.38 -0.06 -15.89
N SER A 45 10.33 -0.10 -16.82
CA SER A 45 10.21 -0.87 -18.07
C SER A 45 10.65 -2.33 -17.94
N TYR A 46 11.13 -2.75 -16.76
CA TYR A 46 11.70 -4.09 -16.60
C TYR A 46 10.61 -5.16 -16.51
N ALA A 47 10.98 -6.37 -16.93
CA ALA A 47 10.20 -7.60 -16.73
C ALA A 47 10.89 -8.52 -15.74
N VAL A 48 10.13 -9.40 -15.10
CA VAL A 48 10.66 -10.47 -14.26
C VAL A 48 10.84 -11.73 -15.11
N VAL A 49 12.04 -12.23 -15.18
CA VAL A 49 12.37 -13.47 -15.87
C VAL A 49 12.95 -14.52 -14.91
N ALA A 50 12.56 -15.76 -15.11
CA ALA A 50 13.14 -16.89 -14.38
C ALA A 50 14.34 -17.43 -15.16
N ARG A 51 15.53 -17.40 -14.57
CA ARG A 51 16.75 -17.95 -15.19
C ARG A 51 17.60 -18.67 -14.14
N ASN A 52 17.94 -19.92 -14.41
CA ASN A 52 18.76 -20.76 -13.52
C ASN A 52 18.24 -20.82 -12.07
N GLY A 53 16.93 -20.98 -11.89
CA GLY A 53 16.28 -21.04 -10.58
C GLY A 53 16.25 -19.71 -9.80
N ARG A 54 16.53 -18.59 -10.48
CA ARG A 54 16.46 -17.24 -9.91
C ARG A 54 15.46 -16.40 -10.68
N LEU A 55 14.78 -15.49 -9.98
CA LEU A 55 14.00 -14.43 -10.60
C LEU A 55 14.92 -13.20 -10.77
N LEU A 56 14.97 -12.70 -11.98
CA LEU A 56 15.78 -11.54 -12.36
C LEU A 56 14.87 -10.48 -12.96
N LEU A 57 15.12 -9.24 -12.63
CA LEU A 57 14.58 -8.09 -13.34
C LEU A 57 15.48 -7.78 -14.54
N THR A 58 14.91 -7.71 -15.72
CA THR A 58 15.62 -7.40 -16.95
C THR A 58 14.83 -6.36 -17.74
N GLU A 59 15.53 -5.52 -18.47
CA GLU A 59 14.90 -4.58 -19.39
C GLU A 59 13.98 -5.33 -20.38
N ASN A 60 12.78 -4.81 -20.59
CA ASN A 60 11.80 -5.32 -21.54
C ASN A 60 11.64 -4.33 -22.69
N PRO A 61 12.14 -4.65 -23.89
CA PRO A 61 12.10 -3.74 -25.04
C PRO A 61 10.74 -3.70 -25.74
N LEU A 62 9.76 -4.51 -25.30
CA LEU A 62 8.44 -4.52 -25.92
C LEU A 62 7.68 -3.23 -25.55
N PRO A 63 6.83 -2.70 -26.46
CA PRO A 63 6.04 -1.51 -26.18
C PRO A 63 5.05 -1.74 -25.05
N PHE A 64 4.77 -0.70 -24.29
CA PHE A 64 3.67 -0.72 -23.32
C PHE A 64 2.33 -0.79 -24.04
N VAL A 65 1.44 -1.61 -23.51
CA VAL A 65 0.06 -1.72 -23.98
C VAL A 65 -0.81 -0.78 -23.13
N ILE A 66 -1.50 0.13 -23.81
CA ILE A 66 -2.43 1.10 -23.22
C ILE A 66 -3.70 1.04 -24.05
N GLU A 67 -4.78 0.49 -23.52
CA GLU A 67 -6.01 0.22 -24.25
C GLU A 67 -7.23 0.83 -23.56
N GLU A 68 -8.20 1.25 -24.37
CA GLU A 68 -9.51 1.62 -23.87
C GLU A 68 -10.34 0.35 -23.66
N THR A 69 -10.36 -0.12 -22.42
CA THR A 69 -11.09 -1.33 -22.04
C THR A 69 -11.49 -1.29 -20.57
N GLY A 70 -12.62 -1.91 -20.24
CA GLY A 70 -13.01 -2.18 -18.85
C GLY A 70 -12.41 -3.49 -18.30
N GLU A 71 -11.61 -4.21 -19.11
CA GLU A 71 -11.00 -5.47 -18.70
C GLU A 71 -9.62 -5.25 -18.09
N ILE A 72 -9.27 -6.08 -17.12
CA ILE A 72 -7.96 -6.03 -16.46
C ILE A 72 -6.89 -6.57 -17.40
N ILE A 73 -5.85 -5.77 -17.66
CA ILE A 73 -4.62 -6.22 -18.31
C ILE A 73 -3.64 -6.61 -17.21
N GLU A 74 -3.58 -7.90 -16.88
CA GLU A 74 -2.74 -8.37 -15.77
C GLU A 74 -1.24 -8.18 -16.07
N PRO A 75 -0.42 -7.72 -15.09
CA PRO A 75 1.04 -7.73 -15.21
C PRO A 75 1.58 -9.13 -15.53
N TYR A 76 2.67 -9.19 -16.29
CA TYR A 76 3.35 -10.40 -16.79
C TYR A 76 2.59 -11.22 -17.83
N GLU A 77 1.37 -10.88 -18.16
CA GLU A 77 0.63 -11.57 -19.20
C GLU A 77 1.02 -11.08 -20.60
N ARG A 78 0.75 -11.93 -21.59
CA ARG A 78 1.05 -11.63 -23.00
C ARG A 78 0.28 -10.41 -23.49
N SER A 79 -0.93 -10.20 -23.00
CA SER A 79 -1.78 -9.03 -23.31
C SER A 79 -1.10 -7.71 -22.95
N GLY A 80 -0.32 -7.68 -21.87
CA GLY A 80 0.45 -6.53 -21.42
C GLY A 80 1.92 -6.56 -21.83
N ASN A 81 2.30 -7.37 -22.86
CA ASN A 81 3.69 -7.52 -23.29
C ASN A 81 4.66 -7.88 -22.15
N PHE A 82 4.19 -8.63 -21.16
CA PHE A 82 4.98 -9.12 -20.01
C PHE A 82 5.56 -8.02 -19.12
N HIS A 83 5.09 -6.79 -19.23
CA HIS A 83 5.50 -5.72 -18.33
C HIS A 83 5.05 -5.96 -16.89
N THR A 84 5.79 -5.41 -15.93
CA THR A 84 5.42 -5.40 -14.50
C THR A 84 4.35 -4.35 -14.18
N VAL A 85 4.13 -3.43 -15.11
CA VAL A 85 3.12 -2.37 -15.06
C VAL A 85 2.27 -2.44 -16.31
N THR A 86 0.96 -2.39 -16.16
CA THR A 86 0.02 -2.39 -17.27
C THR A 86 -1.04 -1.30 -17.08
N PHE A 87 -1.61 -0.83 -18.18
CA PHE A 87 -2.54 0.28 -18.21
C PHE A 87 -3.80 -0.10 -18.97
N CYS A 88 -4.96 0.32 -18.47
CA CYS A 88 -6.15 0.45 -19.27
C CYS A 88 -6.96 1.67 -18.81
N TYR A 89 -7.87 2.14 -19.65
CA TYR A 89 -8.74 3.24 -19.29
C TYR A 89 -10.14 3.03 -19.88
N LEU A 90 -11.13 3.65 -19.26
CA LEU A 90 -12.48 3.70 -19.76
C LEU A 90 -13.07 5.10 -19.50
N GLY A 91 -13.28 5.85 -20.58
CA GLY A 91 -13.73 7.23 -20.50
C GLY A 91 -12.78 8.11 -19.70
N ARG A 92 -13.14 8.50 -18.47
CA ARG A 92 -12.30 9.33 -17.59
C ARG A 92 -11.57 8.55 -16.50
N THR A 93 -11.73 7.25 -16.46
CA THR A 93 -11.09 6.41 -15.43
C THR A 93 -9.87 5.73 -16.02
N LEU A 94 -8.71 5.94 -15.40
CA LEU A 94 -7.45 5.27 -15.70
C LEU A 94 -7.17 4.21 -14.64
N TYR A 95 -6.83 3.00 -15.07
CA TYR A 95 -6.37 1.92 -14.21
C TYR A 95 -4.92 1.60 -14.50
N ILE A 96 -4.12 1.48 -13.44
CA ILE A 96 -2.73 1.05 -13.50
C ILE A 96 -2.57 -0.15 -12.58
N TYR A 97 -2.16 -1.27 -13.15
CA TYR A 97 -1.90 -2.50 -12.42
C TYR A 97 -0.39 -2.71 -12.32
N ILE A 98 0.10 -2.93 -11.12
CA ILE A 98 1.55 -2.98 -10.85
C ILE A 98 1.85 -4.18 -9.99
N ASP A 99 2.75 -5.06 -10.47
CA ASP A 99 3.28 -6.12 -9.60
C ASP A 99 4.06 -5.50 -8.45
N HIS A 100 3.83 -6.01 -7.24
CA HIS A 100 4.43 -5.45 -6.02
C HIS A 100 5.91 -5.83 -5.83
N VAL A 101 6.47 -6.71 -6.69
CA VAL A 101 7.87 -7.14 -6.61
C VAL A 101 8.85 -6.00 -6.92
N PRO A 102 8.68 -5.24 -8.03
CA PRO A 102 9.61 -4.18 -8.39
C PRO A 102 9.44 -2.90 -7.55
N VAL A 103 8.29 -2.67 -6.93
CA VAL A 103 7.99 -1.37 -6.33
C VAL A 103 7.08 -1.50 -5.12
N ASP A 104 7.26 -0.65 -4.11
CA ASP A 104 6.31 -0.47 -3.00
C ASP A 104 5.48 0.81 -3.16
N GLY A 105 4.52 0.99 -2.23
CA GLY A 105 3.60 2.13 -2.29
C GLY A 105 4.28 3.50 -2.23
N THR A 106 5.37 3.66 -1.48
CA THR A 106 6.14 4.92 -1.46
C THR A 106 6.89 5.13 -2.77
N GLY A 107 7.51 4.06 -3.29
CA GLY A 107 8.26 4.14 -4.54
C GLY A 107 7.37 4.49 -5.74
N ILE A 108 6.17 3.94 -5.81
CA ILE A 108 5.27 4.20 -6.94
C ILE A 108 4.70 5.61 -6.93
N ASN A 109 4.53 6.24 -5.78
CA ASN A 109 4.06 7.63 -5.72
C ASN A 109 4.98 8.57 -6.50
N HIS A 110 6.30 8.42 -6.38
CA HIS A 110 7.25 9.23 -7.16
C HIS A 110 7.08 9.05 -8.67
N VAL A 111 6.79 7.82 -9.10
CA VAL A 111 6.52 7.53 -10.52
C VAL A 111 5.21 8.20 -10.97
N PHE A 112 4.14 8.12 -10.16
CA PHE A 112 2.87 8.77 -10.47
C PHE A 112 2.97 10.30 -10.48
N GLU A 113 3.73 10.89 -9.57
CA GLU A 113 3.98 12.33 -9.52
C GLU A 113 4.58 12.83 -10.83
N THR A 114 5.62 12.16 -11.34
CA THR A 114 6.24 12.47 -12.63
C THR A 114 5.28 12.21 -13.81
N PHE A 115 4.58 11.08 -13.78
CA PHE A 115 3.64 10.71 -14.82
C PHE A 115 2.51 11.72 -14.96
N PHE A 116 1.84 12.12 -13.87
CA PHE A 116 0.76 13.09 -13.92
C PHE A 116 1.24 14.51 -14.23
N TYR A 117 2.45 14.87 -13.83
CA TYR A 117 3.06 16.12 -14.25
C TYR A 117 3.12 16.20 -15.78
N HIS A 118 3.70 15.19 -16.43
CA HIS A 118 3.80 15.17 -17.90
C HIS A 118 2.43 15.05 -18.55
N TYR A 119 1.54 14.24 -18.01
CA TYR A 119 0.20 14.05 -18.57
C TYR A 119 -0.56 15.39 -18.64
N TYR A 120 -0.62 16.12 -17.55
CA TYR A 120 -1.34 17.38 -17.53
C TYR A 120 -0.63 18.51 -18.30
N CYS A 121 0.69 18.54 -18.34
CA CYS A 121 1.40 19.43 -19.26
C CYS A 121 1.01 19.20 -20.72
N LEU A 122 0.86 17.94 -21.13
CA LEU A 122 0.50 17.58 -22.50
C LEU A 122 -0.98 17.87 -22.81
N VAL A 123 -1.88 17.47 -21.91
CA VAL A 123 -3.33 17.70 -22.08
C VAL A 123 -3.67 19.19 -22.18
N ASP A 124 -3.07 20.00 -21.34
CA ASP A 124 -3.38 21.44 -21.29
C ASP A 124 -2.50 22.27 -22.23
N GLY A 125 -1.47 21.67 -22.85
CA GLY A 125 -0.53 22.37 -23.71
C GLY A 125 0.29 23.45 -23.01
N VAL A 126 0.53 23.29 -21.68
CA VAL A 126 1.28 24.24 -20.85
C VAL A 126 2.35 23.52 -20.04
N GLU A 127 3.38 24.24 -19.65
CA GLU A 127 4.37 23.72 -18.71
C GLU A 127 4.03 24.23 -17.31
N TYR A 128 3.58 23.30 -16.46
CA TYR A 128 3.30 23.60 -15.05
C TYR A 128 4.60 23.78 -14.24
N PRO A 129 4.58 24.54 -13.15
CA PRO A 129 5.67 24.48 -12.17
C PRO A 129 5.85 23.06 -11.66
N VAL A 130 7.10 22.56 -11.68
CA VAL A 130 7.41 21.21 -11.16
C VAL A 130 7.18 21.23 -9.64
N PRO A 131 6.32 20.36 -9.09
CA PRO A 131 6.13 20.29 -7.66
C PRO A 131 7.42 19.88 -6.93
N GLU A 132 7.57 20.31 -5.68
CA GLU A 132 8.74 19.96 -4.87
C GLU A 132 8.85 18.44 -4.70
N GLY A 133 10.04 17.90 -4.94
CA GLY A 133 10.32 16.44 -4.84
C GLY A 133 9.97 15.64 -6.10
N VAL A 134 9.35 16.25 -7.11
CA VAL A 134 9.05 15.59 -8.39
C VAL A 134 10.23 15.70 -9.35
N PHE A 135 10.62 14.57 -9.91
CA PHE A 135 11.71 14.49 -10.91
C PHE A 135 11.12 14.46 -12.32
N ILE A 136 11.77 15.14 -13.24
CA ILE A 136 11.37 15.19 -14.66
C ILE A 136 12.56 14.87 -15.57
N GLU A 137 12.36 14.78 -16.89
CA GLU A 137 13.39 14.30 -17.82
C GLU A 137 14.71 15.10 -17.78
N LYS A 138 14.71 16.37 -17.42
CA LYS A 138 15.94 17.17 -17.27
C LYS A 138 16.85 16.69 -16.14
N ASP A 139 16.29 15.95 -15.18
CA ASP A 139 17.02 15.40 -14.04
C ASP A 139 17.73 14.09 -14.41
N GLY A 140 17.38 13.52 -15.60
CA GLY A 140 17.91 12.27 -16.09
C GLY A 140 17.44 11.05 -15.28
N PRO A 141 18.00 9.86 -15.58
CA PRO A 141 17.70 8.68 -14.81
C PRO A 141 18.13 8.82 -13.34
N ILE A 142 17.21 8.56 -12.42
CA ILE A 142 17.50 8.61 -10.99
C ILE A 142 18.40 7.43 -10.61
N PRO A 143 19.53 7.65 -9.92
CA PRO A 143 20.41 6.58 -9.48
C PRO A 143 19.81 5.81 -8.29
N GLY A 144 20.10 4.51 -8.20
CA GLY A 144 19.75 3.69 -7.04
C GLY A 144 18.30 3.28 -6.92
N LEU A 145 17.53 3.31 -8.04
CA LEU A 145 16.12 2.93 -8.06
C LEU A 145 15.88 1.48 -7.63
N ASP A 146 16.83 0.58 -7.86
CA ASP A 146 16.80 -0.85 -7.59
C ASP A 146 17.60 -1.29 -6.35
N VAL A 147 18.12 -0.34 -5.58
CA VAL A 147 18.93 -0.65 -4.40
C VAL A 147 18.07 -1.29 -3.31
N ASP A 148 18.41 -2.53 -2.97
CA ASP A 148 17.79 -3.29 -1.89
C ASP A 148 18.44 -2.93 -0.53
N ALA A 149 17.77 -2.08 0.24
CA ALA A 149 18.28 -1.62 1.54
C ALA A 149 18.38 -2.73 2.59
N TYR A 150 17.66 -3.84 2.45
CA TYR A 150 17.77 -4.94 3.42
C TYR A 150 19.17 -5.58 3.37
N ARG A 151 19.84 -5.56 2.22
CA ARG A 151 21.23 -6.04 2.10
C ARG A 151 22.23 -5.20 2.90
N MET A 152 21.86 -3.98 3.26
CA MET A 152 22.68 -3.08 4.09
C MET A 152 22.48 -3.32 5.59
N ALA A 153 21.43 -4.08 5.98
CA ALA A 153 21.20 -4.44 7.37
C ALA A 153 21.98 -5.72 7.74
N ASP A 154 22.38 -5.85 9.01
CA ASP A 154 22.97 -7.09 9.51
C ASP A 154 21.90 -8.19 9.58
N ALA A 155 22.24 -9.38 9.12
CA ALA A 155 21.34 -10.54 9.23
C ALA A 155 21.18 -10.93 10.71
N VAL A 156 19.97 -11.29 11.10
CA VAL A 156 19.62 -11.68 12.48
C VAL A 156 19.24 -13.17 12.49
N ASP A 157 19.65 -13.89 13.53
CA ASP A 157 19.16 -15.25 13.72
C ASP A 157 17.67 -15.22 14.12
N ILE A 158 16.82 -15.58 13.18
CA ILE A 158 15.36 -15.57 13.35
C ILE A 158 14.83 -16.87 14.00
N THR A 159 15.69 -17.88 14.24
CA THR A 159 15.25 -19.17 14.79
C THR A 159 14.73 -19.00 16.22
N ALA A 160 15.41 -18.19 17.02
CA ALA A 160 15.01 -17.87 18.39
C ALA A 160 13.74 -16.99 18.43
N LEU A 161 13.58 -16.10 17.45
CA LEU A 161 12.39 -15.25 17.33
C LEU A 161 11.15 -16.06 16.96
N ALA A 162 11.26 -17.04 16.06
CA ALA A 162 10.17 -17.92 15.66
C ALA A 162 9.63 -18.76 16.85
N ALA A 163 10.51 -19.20 17.75
CA ALA A 163 10.14 -19.96 18.94
C ALA A 163 9.35 -19.12 19.98
N GLY A 164 9.53 -17.79 19.99
CA GLY A 164 8.82 -16.87 20.88
C GLY A 164 7.50 -16.32 20.33
N MET A 165 7.19 -16.55 19.07
CA MET A 165 5.99 -16.07 18.39
C MET A 165 4.76 -16.99 18.59
N VAL A 166 4.57 -17.59 19.77
CA VAL A 166 3.28 -18.22 20.11
C VAL A 166 2.24 -17.10 20.21
N GLY A 167 1.38 -17.05 19.19
CA GLY A 167 0.53 -15.89 18.96
C GLY A 167 -0.49 -15.67 20.08
N GLU A 168 -0.41 -14.52 20.73
CA GLU A 168 -1.51 -13.99 21.53
C GLU A 168 -2.75 -13.87 20.64
N LYS A 169 -3.89 -14.32 21.14
CA LYS A 169 -5.17 -14.16 20.42
C LYS A 169 -5.50 -12.67 20.32
N THR A 170 -5.76 -12.21 19.11
CA THR A 170 -6.22 -10.86 18.81
C THR A 170 -7.57 -10.90 18.12
N PHE A 171 -8.28 -9.79 18.11
CA PHE A 171 -9.54 -9.66 17.39
C PHE A 171 -9.35 -10.00 15.91
N THR A 172 -10.26 -10.77 15.39
CA THR A 172 -10.40 -11.05 13.95
C THR A 172 -11.87 -10.82 13.59
N PRO A 173 -12.19 -10.07 12.53
CA PRO A 173 -13.58 -9.92 12.10
C PRO A 173 -14.26 -11.29 11.98
N PRO A 174 -15.39 -11.53 12.67
CA PRO A 174 -16.04 -12.85 12.63
C PRO A 174 -16.60 -13.20 11.24
N GLU A 175 -16.82 -12.20 10.39
CA GLU A 175 -17.23 -12.36 8.99
C GLU A 175 -16.12 -12.96 8.13
N PHE A 176 -14.89 -12.93 8.64
CA PHE A 176 -13.73 -13.42 7.93
C PHE A 176 -13.52 -14.91 8.18
N THR A 177 -13.79 -15.73 7.19
CA THR A 177 -13.56 -17.17 7.23
C THR A 177 -12.26 -17.50 6.49
N SER A 178 -11.23 -17.88 7.22
CA SER A 178 -9.90 -18.19 6.68
C SER A 178 -9.88 -19.33 5.64
N GLY A 179 -10.95 -20.13 5.55
CA GLY A 179 -11.07 -21.24 4.59
C GLY A 179 -11.43 -20.80 3.16
N GLU A 180 -12.00 -19.63 2.99
CA GLU A 180 -12.43 -19.12 1.68
C GLU A 180 -11.32 -18.39 0.92
N MET A 181 -10.23 -18.03 1.59
CA MET A 181 -9.10 -17.29 1.01
C MET A 181 -8.35 -18.00 -0.11
N PHE A 182 -8.42 -19.32 -0.19
CA PHE A 182 -7.45 -20.07 -1.00
C PHE A 182 -8.01 -20.73 -2.26
N GLY A 183 -9.30 -20.66 -2.52
CA GLY A 183 -9.89 -21.39 -3.66
C GLY A 183 -10.63 -20.53 -4.67
N ASN A 184 -11.45 -19.63 -4.21
CA ASN A 184 -12.16 -18.63 -5.01
C ASN A 184 -11.89 -17.28 -4.39
N ARG A 185 -11.75 -16.21 -5.19
CA ARG A 185 -11.75 -14.85 -4.64
C ARG A 185 -13.00 -14.74 -3.76
N PRO A 186 -12.90 -14.53 -2.44
CA PRO A 186 -14.06 -14.16 -1.68
C PRO A 186 -14.65 -12.92 -2.37
N ASP A 187 -15.94 -12.70 -2.20
CA ASP A 187 -16.59 -11.49 -2.66
C ASP A 187 -16.00 -10.29 -1.90
N CYS A 188 -14.82 -9.85 -2.33
CA CYS A 188 -14.18 -8.67 -1.76
C CYS A 188 -15.07 -7.45 -2.00
N ARG A 189 -15.05 -6.52 -1.05
CA ARG A 189 -15.74 -5.24 -1.16
C ARG A 189 -14.76 -4.12 -0.96
N GLY A 190 -14.79 -3.19 -1.89
CA GLY A 190 -14.01 -1.97 -1.86
C GLY A 190 -14.89 -0.76 -1.57
N TYR A 191 -14.45 0.09 -0.67
CA TYR A 191 -15.06 1.38 -0.36
C TYR A 191 -13.98 2.45 -0.32
N CYS A 192 -14.33 3.68 -0.70
CA CYS A 192 -13.48 4.84 -0.50
C CYS A 192 -14.20 5.83 0.42
N LEU A 193 -13.59 6.14 1.56
CA LEU A 193 -14.02 7.23 2.44
C LEU A 193 -13.14 8.43 2.16
N SER A 194 -13.71 9.50 1.64
CA SER A 194 -13.01 10.77 1.42
C SER A 194 -13.20 11.71 2.59
N VAL A 195 -12.11 12.40 2.97
CA VAL A 195 -12.05 13.37 4.07
C VAL A 195 -11.28 14.60 3.60
N PRO A 196 -11.82 15.84 3.72
CA PRO A 196 -11.06 17.04 3.41
C PRO A 196 -9.76 17.11 4.22
N SER A 197 -8.63 17.45 3.57
CA SER A 197 -7.32 17.51 4.24
C SER A 197 -7.32 18.50 5.42
N SER A 198 -8.04 19.59 5.30
CA SER A 198 -8.17 20.57 6.39
C SER A 198 -8.82 19.99 7.65
N GLU A 199 -9.82 19.12 7.49
CA GLU A 199 -10.52 18.46 8.60
C GLU A 199 -9.60 17.43 9.28
N MET A 200 -8.99 16.54 8.49
CA MET A 200 -8.06 15.54 9.00
C MET A 200 -6.86 16.17 9.71
N MET A 201 -6.19 17.12 9.05
CA MET A 201 -5.00 17.76 9.60
C MET A 201 -5.33 18.68 10.77
N GLY A 202 -6.49 19.36 10.73
CA GLY A 202 -6.98 20.20 11.84
C GLY A 202 -7.19 19.37 13.10
N TYR A 203 -7.89 18.26 12.98
CA TYR A 203 -8.12 17.35 14.11
C TYR A 203 -6.82 16.70 14.59
N ALA A 204 -6.00 16.18 13.68
CA ALA A 204 -4.72 15.57 14.04
C ALA A 204 -3.86 16.54 14.85
N LYS A 205 -3.76 17.80 14.42
CA LYS A 205 -3.03 18.86 15.15
C LYS A 205 -3.62 19.12 16.53
N SER A 206 -4.95 19.13 16.67
CA SER A 206 -5.64 19.43 17.95
C SER A 206 -5.34 18.42 19.04
N ILE A 207 -5.11 17.15 18.68
CA ILE A 207 -4.77 16.07 19.61
C ILE A 207 -3.26 15.75 19.65
N GLY A 208 -2.41 16.54 18.98
CA GLY A 208 -0.97 16.27 18.85
C GLY A 208 -0.68 14.99 18.06
N GLY A 209 -1.55 14.66 17.11
CA GLY A 209 -1.53 13.44 16.31
C GLY A 209 -0.93 13.59 14.91
N SER A 210 -1.17 12.58 14.11
CA SER A 210 -0.90 12.50 12.66
C SER A 210 -2.08 11.79 11.99
N PRO A 211 -2.27 11.89 10.67
CA PRO A 211 -3.35 11.18 9.98
C PRO A 211 -3.39 9.68 10.33
N VAL A 212 -2.24 9.01 10.31
CA VAL A 212 -2.15 7.58 10.69
C VAL A 212 -2.64 7.33 12.10
N SER A 213 -2.24 8.16 13.07
CA SER A 213 -2.65 7.95 14.46
C SER A 213 -4.14 8.23 14.68
N VAL A 214 -4.70 9.24 13.99
CA VAL A 214 -6.14 9.52 14.01
C VAL A 214 -6.92 8.32 13.44
N LEU A 215 -6.51 7.82 12.26
CA LEU A 215 -7.16 6.69 11.61
C LEU A 215 -7.03 5.40 12.43
N SER A 216 -5.91 5.20 13.12
CA SER A 216 -5.71 4.04 14.00
C SER A 216 -6.66 4.05 15.20
N VAL A 217 -6.81 5.22 15.83
CA VAL A 217 -7.79 5.41 16.91
C VAL A 217 -9.21 5.26 16.38
N ALA A 218 -9.51 5.84 15.21
CA ALA A 218 -10.83 5.74 14.61
C ALA A 218 -11.18 4.28 14.26
N LEU A 219 -10.24 3.54 13.67
CA LEU A 219 -10.44 2.13 13.33
C LEU A 219 -10.64 1.25 14.58
N SER A 220 -9.84 1.45 15.64
CA SER A 220 -10.01 0.69 16.88
C SER A 220 -11.38 0.95 17.52
N LYS A 221 -11.84 2.19 17.52
CA LYS A 221 -13.19 2.57 18.01
C LYS A 221 -14.30 2.06 17.09
N ALA A 222 -14.09 2.03 15.79
CA ALA A 222 -15.05 1.47 14.84
C ALA A 222 -15.24 -0.04 15.08
N VAL A 223 -14.16 -0.78 15.28
CA VAL A 223 -14.22 -2.21 15.64
C VAL A 223 -14.99 -2.39 16.96
N GLN A 224 -14.67 -1.61 18.00
CA GLN A 224 -15.35 -1.72 19.28
C GLN A 224 -16.85 -1.32 19.21
N ARG A 225 -17.20 -0.42 18.28
CA ARG A 225 -18.61 -0.02 18.04
C ARG A 225 -19.39 -1.13 17.35
N VAL A 226 -18.78 -1.83 16.41
CA VAL A 226 -19.41 -2.97 15.72
C VAL A 226 -19.47 -4.19 16.62
N HIS A 227 -18.46 -4.39 17.47
CA HIS A 227 -18.35 -5.51 18.40
C HIS A 227 -18.14 -5.02 19.84
N PRO A 228 -19.21 -4.50 20.48
CA PRO A 228 -19.11 -3.97 21.85
C PRO A 228 -18.74 -5.05 22.88
N GLU A 229 -18.99 -6.33 22.57
CA GLU A 229 -18.64 -7.48 23.40
C GLU A 229 -17.19 -7.95 23.22
N ASN A 230 -16.44 -7.38 22.28
CA ASN A 230 -15.06 -7.80 22.02
C ASN A 230 -14.15 -7.52 23.23
N ALA A 231 -13.54 -8.58 23.76
CA ALA A 231 -12.56 -8.53 24.83
C ALA A 231 -11.12 -8.81 24.38
N LEU A 232 -10.92 -9.08 23.08
CA LEU A 232 -9.60 -9.36 22.53
C LEU A 232 -8.91 -8.07 22.03
N PRO A 233 -7.59 -7.94 22.21
CA PRO A 233 -6.85 -6.79 21.68
C PRO A 233 -7.04 -6.62 20.17
N ILE A 234 -7.29 -5.38 19.73
CA ILE A 234 -7.42 -4.98 18.34
C ILE A 234 -6.01 -4.67 17.82
N LYS A 235 -5.44 -5.60 17.06
CA LYS A 235 -4.11 -5.46 16.50
C LYS A 235 -4.20 -4.86 15.09
N ILE A 236 -3.46 -3.77 14.88
CA ILE A 236 -3.34 -3.12 13.57
C ILE A 236 -1.88 -3.17 13.12
N MET A 237 -1.66 -3.55 11.86
CA MET A 237 -0.35 -3.60 11.22
C MET A 237 -0.12 -2.32 10.40
N TYR A 238 1.13 -1.87 10.37
CA TYR A 238 1.56 -0.67 9.66
C TYR A 238 2.84 -0.93 8.89
N PRO A 239 2.86 -0.82 7.56
CA PRO A 239 4.10 -0.73 6.81
C PRO A 239 4.84 0.56 7.17
N VAL A 240 6.11 0.45 7.54
CA VAL A 240 6.98 1.57 7.89
C VAL A 240 8.17 1.60 6.96
N SER A 241 8.33 2.69 6.20
CA SER A 241 9.47 2.84 5.28
C SER A 241 10.79 2.91 6.05
N ILE A 242 11.77 2.12 5.60
CA ILE A 242 13.14 2.12 6.14
C ILE A 242 14.09 3.07 5.40
N ARG A 243 13.63 3.69 4.30
CA ARG A 243 14.46 4.51 3.40
C ARG A 243 15.27 5.58 4.13
N LYS A 244 14.60 6.32 5.03
CA LYS A 244 15.24 7.41 5.78
C LYS A 244 16.42 6.93 6.63
N VAL A 245 16.26 5.78 7.29
CA VAL A 245 17.29 5.21 8.18
C VAL A 245 18.41 4.55 7.37
N MET A 246 18.05 3.90 6.28
CA MET A 246 19.00 3.17 5.42
C MET A 246 19.70 4.05 4.38
N GLY A 247 19.34 5.35 4.30
CA GLY A 247 20.02 6.31 3.43
C GLY A 247 19.72 6.13 1.92
N ASN A 248 18.57 5.57 1.58
CA ASN A 248 18.20 5.27 0.19
C ASN A 248 16.79 5.77 -0.15
N SER A 249 16.65 7.10 -0.25
CA SER A 249 15.36 7.77 -0.48
C SER A 249 14.81 7.58 -1.89
N THR A 250 15.65 7.28 -2.89
CA THR A 250 15.27 7.19 -4.30
C THR A 250 14.88 5.80 -4.77
N SER A 251 15.15 4.77 -3.98
CA SER A 251 14.82 3.39 -4.38
C SER A 251 13.31 3.18 -4.50
N LEU A 252 12.90 2.51 -5.57
CA LEU A 252 11.52 2.12 -5.82
C LEU A 252 11.15 0.79 -5.16
N VAL A 253 12.14 -0.11 -4.99
CA VAL A 253 11.87 -1.47 -4.49
C VAL A 253 11.32 -1.46 -3.08
N HIS A 254 10.67 -2.56 -2.72
CA HIS A 254 10.07 -2.76 -1.41
C HIS A 254 11.09 -2.51 -0.27
N GLN A 255 10.84 -1.49 0.54
CA GLN A 255 11.69 -1.06 1.65
C GLN A 255 10.86 -0.70 2.87
N VAL A 256 10.11 -1.66 3.38
CA VAL A 256 9.28 -1.49 4.57
C VAL A 256 9.54 -2.57 5.60
N VAL A 257 9.33 -2.23 6.86
CA VAL A 257 9.18 -3.17 7.98
C VAL A 257 7.80 -2.97 8.58
N PHE A 258 7.28 -3.98 9.26
CA PHE A 258 5.91 -3.96 9.75
C PHE A 258 5.85 -3.70 11.25
N ALA A 259 5.35 -2.52 11.63
CA ALA A 259 4.97 -2.22 13.00
C ALA A 259 3.60 -2.89 13.30
N GLN A 260 3.42 -3.33 14.53
CA GLN A 260 2.14 -3.91 14.98
C GLN A 260 1.78 -3.29 16.33
N TYR A 261 0.68 -2.55 16.38
CA TYR A 261 0.18 -1.98 17.61
C TYR A 261 -1.13 -2.63 18.03
N LYS A 262 -1.31 -2.84 19.33
CA LYS A 262 -2.49 -3.45 19.91
C LYS A 262 -3.24 -2.42 20.72
N PHE A 263 -4.50 -2.19 20.38
CA PHE A 263 -5.42 -1.42 21.17
C PHE A 263 -6.17 -2.36 22.12
N ASP A 264 -6.03 -2.17 23.41
CA ASP A 264 -6.80 -2.91 24.41
C ASP A 264 -8.26 -2.41 24.39
N PRO A 265 -9.27 -3.29 24.36
CA PRO A 265 -10.68 -2.88 24.35
C PRO A 265 -11.08 -2.01 25.55
N SER A 266 -10.49 -2.24 26.73
CA SER A 266 -10.74 -1.43 27.92
C SER A 266 -10.20 0.00 27.76
N ASP A 267 -9.04 0.14 27.13
CA ASP A 267 -8.45 1.44 26.79
C ASP A 267 -9.28 2.16 25.71
N VAL A 268 -9.69 1.45 24.65
CA VAL A 268 -10.51 2.02 23.58
C VAL A 268 -11.82 2.59 24.11
N SER A 269 -12.41 1.93 25.11
CA SER A 269 -13.67 2.35 25.75
C SER A 269 -13.46 3.42 26.82
N GLY A 270 -12.34 3.38 27.56
CA GLY A 270 -12.10 4.20 28.74
C GLY A 270 -11.27 5.46 28.52
N LYS A 271 -10.37 5.46 27.51
CA LYS A 271 -9.46 6.59 27.24
C LYS A 271 -10.04 7.55 26.22
N SER A 272 -9.66 8.80 26.34
CA SER A 272 -9.91 9.82 25.32
C SER A 272 -9.12 9.54 24.03
N ASN A 273 -9.54 10.14 22.92
CA ASN A 273 -8.82 10.04 21.65
C ASN A 273 -7.38 10.59 21.75
N GLN A 274 -7.18 11.62 22.58
CA GLN A 274 -5.86 12.21 22.80
C GLN A 274 -4.93 11.25 23.54
N GLU A 275 -5.42 10.54 24.56
CA GLU A 275 -4.64 9.53 25.31
C GLU A 275 -4.29 8.33 24.43
N LEU A 276 -5.25 7.76 23.70
CA LEU A 276 -5.00 6.67 22.75
C LEU A 276 -3.99 7.06 21.68
N ASN A 277 -4.11 8.29 21.13
CA ASN A 277 -3.16 8.83 20.18
C ASN A 277 -1.76 8.98 20.78
N ALA A 278 -1.65 9.45 22.03
CA ALA A 278 -0.37 9.63 22.70
C ALA A 278 0.36 8.29 22.91
N ASP A 279 -0.36 7.25 23.34
CA ASP A 279 0.15 5.90 23.54
C ASP A 279 0.65 5.29 22.22
N PHE A 280 -0.18 5.36 21.18
CA PHE A 280 0.19 4.87 19.86
C PHE A 280 1.42 5.60 19.30
N ARG A 281 1.47 6.93 19.41
CA ARG A 281 2.62 7.70 18.96
C ARG A 281 3.89 7.44 19.76
N ALA A 282 3.77 7.14 21.07
CA ALA A 282 4.91 6.72 21.87
C ALA A 282 5.49 5.40 21.35
N TYR A 283 4.64 4.43 21.06
CA TYR A 283 5.03 3.18 20.41
C TYR A 283 5.70 3.40 19.05
N LEU A 284 5.09 4.20 18.15
CA LEU A 284 5.65 4.46 16.84
C LEU A 284 7.04 5.13 16.92
N ARG A 285 7.24 6.10 17.81
CA ARG A 285 8.56 6.71 18.01
C ARG A 285 9.63 5.69 18.42
N GLN A 286 9.26 4.75 19.29
CA GLN A 286 10.17 3.67 19.69
C GLN A 286 10.46 2.74 18.49
N PHE A 287 9.42 2.32 17.78
CA PHE A 287 9.54 1.42 16.64
C PHE A 287 10.33 2.05 15.49
N THR A 288 10.13 3.34 15.21
CA THR A 288 10.82 4.08 14.14
C THR A 288 12.20 4.62 14.52
N SER A 289 12.69 4.31 15.72
CA SER A 289 14.07 4.63 16.09
C SER A 289 15.06 3.88 15.20
N GLU A 290 16.22 4.48 14.91
CA GLU A 290 17.23 3.88 14.04
C GLU A 290 17.65 2.46 14.48
N PRO A 291 17.95 2.18 15.77
CA PRO A 291 18.27 0.81 16.19
C PRO A 291 17.15 -0.19 15.92
N SER A 292 15.88 0.20 16.16
CA SER A 292 14.73 -0.66 15.93
C SER A 292 14.52 -0.92 14.43
N ILE A 293 14.60 0.09 13.59
CA ILE A 293 14.48 -0.06 12.12
C ILE A 293 15.60 -0.97 11.59
N ARG A 294 16.86 -0.78 12.00
CA ARG A 294 17.97 -1.63 11.56
C ARG A 294 17.78 -3.09 11.98
N MET A 295 17.35 -3.32 13.21
CA MET A 295 17.04 -4.67 13.71
C MET A 295 15.92 -5.32 12.89
N ASN A 296 14.80 -4.63 12.67
CA ASN A 296 13.66 -5.16 11.89
C ASN A 296 14.05 -5.39 10.41
N ALA A 297 14.85 -4.52 9.81
CA ALA A 297 15.41 -4.72 8.48
C ALA A 297 16.29 -5.98 8.40
N GLY A 298 17.10 -6.23 9.42
CA GLY A 298 17.90 -7.46 9.54
C GLY A 298 17.08 -8.73 9.67
N ILE A 299 16.00 -8.69 10.46
CA ILE A 299 15.01 -9.78 10.56
C ILE A 299 14.39 -10.05 9.18
N PHE A 300 13.93 -9.00 8.51
CA PHE A 300 13.30 -9.14 7.19
C PHE A 300 14.30 -9.67 6.15
N ARG A 301 15.55 -9.22 6.17
CA ARG A 301 16.63 -9.79 5.35
C ARG A 301 16.76 -11.28 5.57
N SER A 302 16.88 -11.73 6.81
CA SER A 302 17.03 -13.15 7.14
C SER A 302 15.83 -13.99 6.69
N MET A 303 14.61 -13.45 6.81
CA MET A 303 13.41 -14.08 6.26
C MET A 303 13.48 -14.21 4.74
N CYS A 304 13.86 -13.17 4.02
CA CYS A 304 14.00 -13.18 2.55
C CYS A 304 15.07 -14.18 2.09
N GLU A 305 16.19 -14.29 2.81
CA GLU A 305 17.21 -15.30 2.53
C GLU A 305 16.68 -16.71 2.74
N GLY A 306 15.88 -16.94 3.79
CA GLY A 306 15.18 -18.19 4.06
C GLY A 306 14.21 -18.55 2.92
N TYR A 307 13.40 -17.63 2.47
CA TYR A 307 12.48 -17.83 1.33
C TYR A 307 13.21 -18.14 0.03
N THR A 308 14.35 -17.46 -0.21
CA THR A 308 15.17 -17.72 -1.39
C THR A 308 15.70 -19.16 -1.40
N LYS A 309 16.16 -19.66 -0.25
CA LYS A 309 16.58 -21.05 -0.10
C LYS A 309 15.40 -22.01 -0.29
N ALA A 310 14.26 -21.71 0.36
CA ALA A 310 13.05 -22.53 0.24
C ALA A 310 12.56 -22.64 -1.21
N TYR A 311 12.59 -21.53 -1.96
CA TYR A 311 12.27 -21.53 -3.39
C TYR A 311 13.20 -22.44 -4.19
N ALA A 312 14.51 -22.36 -3.95
CA ALA A 312 15.50 -23.19 -4.64
C ALA A 312 15.30 -24.70 -4.38
N TYR A 313 14.71 -25.06 -3.24
CA TYR A 313 14.40 -26.44 -2.86
C TYR A 313 12.95 -26.85 -3.13
N GLY A 314 12.13 -26.01 -3.75
CA GLY A 314 10.71 -26.30 -4.01
C GLY A 314 9.82 -26.36 -2.77
N ALA A 315 10.27 -25.80 -1.64
CA ALA A 315 9.56 -25.84 -0.35
C ALA A 315 8.83 -24.55 -0.01
N LEU A 316 8.91 -23.53 -0.88
CA LEU A 316 8.42 -22.19 -0.58
C LEU A 316 6.90 -22.16 -0.32
N ASP A 317 6.12 -22.85 -1.17
CA ASP A 317 4.65 -22.84 -1.07
C ASP A 317 4.17 -23.41 0.28
N ASN A 318 4.82 -24.46 0.78
CA ASN A 318 4.49 -25.04 2.07
C ASN A 318 4.80 -24.06 3.23
N ILE A 319 5.96 -23.38 3.18
CA ILE A 319 6.34 -22.39 4.20
C ILE A 319 5.35 -21.24 4.22
N CYS A 320 5.00 -20.71 3.04
CA CYS A 320 4.04 -19.62 2.93
C CYS A 320 2.65 -20.04 3.41
N LEU A 321 2.20 -21.24 3.09
CA LEU A 321 0.93 -21.77 3.57
C LEU A 321 0.89 -21.86 5.11
N GLU A 322 1.95 -22.36 5.76
CA GLU A 322 2.00 -22.45 7.23
C GLU A 322 2.07 -21.07 7.88
N GLN A 323 2.81 -20.13 7.29
CA GLN A 323 2.83 -18.75 7.80
C GLN A 323 1.48 -18.07 7.71
N ARG A 324 0.73 -18.30 6.64
CA ARG A 324 -0.63 -17.77 6.50
C ARG A 324 -1.57 -18.33 7.57
N LYS A 325 -1.51 -19.62 7.85
CA LYS A 325 -2.30 -20.22 8.93
C LYS A 325 -1.98 -19.63 10.30
N SER A 326 -0.75 -19.14 10.49
CA SER A 326 -0.30 -18.52 11.74
C SER A 326 -0.44 -17.01 11.79
N ALA A 327 -0.79 -16.35 10.67
CA ALA A 327 -0.91 -14.89 10.60
C ALA A 327 -2.15 -14.40 11.36
N ASN A 328 -1.92 -13.64 12.43
CA ASN A 328 -2.96 -13.12 13.32
C ASN A 328 -3.29 -11.63 13.10
N ALA A 329 -2.84 -11.02 12.01
CA ALA A 329 -3.16 -9.62 11.75
C ALA A 329 -4.46 -9.56 10.97
N SER A 330 -5.47 -8.90 11.52
CA SER A 330 -6.79 -8.77 10.90
C SER A 330 -7.06 -7.40 10.32
N LEU A 331 -6.22 -6.43 10.66
CA LEU A 331 -6.38 -5.04 10.23
C LEU A 331 -5.02 -4.48 9.82
N GLU A 332 -4.97 -3.78 8.70
CA GLU A 332 -3.77 -3.10 8.21
C GLU A 332 -4.10 -1.67 7.81
N ILE A 333 -3.24 -0.72 8.17
CA ILE A 333 -3.29 0.66 7.66
C ILE A 333 -1.99 0.94 6.93
N SER A 334 -2.06 1.11 5.63
CA SER A 334 -0.97 1.53 4.77
C SER A 334 -1.14 3.00 4.39
N TYR A 335 -0.26 3.87 4.89
CA TYR A 335 -0.28 5.29 4.57
C TYR A 335 0.77 5.60 3.50
N LEU A 336 0.30 5.89 2.29
CA LEU A 336 1.15 6.17 1.13
C LEU A 336 1.68 7.61 1.08
N GLY A 337 1.15 8.48 1.95
CA GLY A 337 1.54 9.90 1.98
C GLY A 337 0.73 10.77 1.02
N THR A 338 1.28 11.93 0.71
CA THR A 338 0.70 12.89 -0.23
C THR A 338 1.26 12.64 -1.62
N LEU A 339 0.39 12.63 -2.63
CA LEU A 339 0.79 12.67 -4.03
C LEU A 339 1.03 14.13 -4.43
N HIS A 340 2.28 14.50 -4.73
CA HIS A 340 2.67 15.88 -5.04
C HIS A 340 2.31 16.23 -6.50
N THR A 341 1.19 16.88 -6.69
CA THR A 341 0.58 17.14 -8.00
C THR A 341 0.43 18.61 -8.38
N GLY A 342 0.78 19.54 -7.51
CA GLY A 342 0.53 20.96 -7.79
C GLY A 342 -0.96 21.28 -8.06
N ASP A 343 -1.23 22.28 -8.89
CA ASP A 343 -2.59 22.81 -9.12
C ASP A 343 -3.53 21.83 -9.84
N TYR A 344 -2.98 20.92 -10.65
CA TYR A 344 -3.78 19.91 -11.36
C TYR A 344 -4.24 18.74 -10.47
N GLY A 345 -3.73 18.63 -9.25
CA GLY A 345 -4.09 17.55 -8.31
C GLY A 345 -5.59 17.50 -7.98
N LYS A 346 -6.28 18.62 -8.03
CA LYS A 346 -7.74 18.69 -7.83
C LYS A 346 -8.56 18.00 -8.94
N ARG A 347 -7.91 17.69 -10.05
CA ARG A 347 -8.49 16.98 -11.19
C ARG A 347 -8.30 15.46 -11.09
N ILE A 348 -7.63 14.99 -10.06
CA ILE A 348 -7.29 13.59 -9.84
C ILE A 348 -7.96 13.11 -8.55
N ARG A 349 -8.74 12.06 -8.65
CA ARG A 349 -9.13 11.25 -7.52
C ARG A 349 -8.42 9.91 -7.65
N MET A 350 -7.70 9.52 -6.63
CA MET A 350 -6.96 8.27 -6.60
C MET A 350 -7.61 7.31 -5.61
N THR A 351 -7.83 6.07 -6.02
CA THR A 351 -8.11 4.96 -5.14
C THR A 351 -7.08 3.87 -5.38
N ALA A 352 -6.56 3.30 -4.30
CA ALA A 352 -5.51 2.30 -4.37
C ALA A 352 -5.92 1.08 -3.56
N PHE A 353 -5.81 -0.12 -4.13
CA PHE A 353 -6.13 -1.33 -3.40
C PHE A 353 -5.24 -2.49 -3.83
N HIS A 354 -4.98 -3.37 -2.88
CA HIS A 354 -4.36 -4.67 -3.14
C HIS A 354 -5.45 -5.71 -3.38
N VAL A 355 -5.18 -6.64 -4.25
CA VAL A 355 -6.17 -7.63 -4.72
C VAL A 355 -6.67 -8.58 -3.63
N MET A 356 -5.99 -8.64 -2.45
CA MET A 356 -6.38 -9.56 -1.39
C MET A 356 -6.05 -9.04 0.01
N PRO A 357 -7.04 -8.68 0.82
CA PRO A 357 -6.81 -8.57 2.26
C PRO A 357 -6.67 -9.97 2.84
N GLU A 358 -5.45 -10.44 3.03
CA GLU A 358 -5.20 -11.77 3.62
C GLU A 358 -5.77 -11.93 5.02
N ASN A 359 -5.98 -10.82 5.71
CA ASN A 359 -6.24 -10.79 7.14
C ASN A 359 -7.49 -9.99 7.54
N GLY A 360 -8.45 -9.87 6.65
CA GLY A 360 -9.76 -9.28 6.96
C GLY A 360 -9.98 -7.90 6.38
N VAL A 361 -9.25 -6.89 6.80
CA VAL A 361 -9.43 -5.51 6.34
C VAL A 361 -8.08 -4.84 6.06
N MET A 362 -7.96 -4.27 4.88
CA MET A 362 -6.86 -3.40 4.51
C MET A 362 -7.37 -1.98 4.28
N VAL A 363 -6.72 -1.03 4.90
CA VAL A 363 -7.00 0.40 4.75
C VAL A 363 -5.79 1.06 4.12
N GLN A 364 -5.94 1.58 2.91
CA GLN A 364 -4.90 2.29 2.21
C GLN A 364 -5.23 3.79 2.22
N VAL A 365 -4.27 4.64 2.52
CA VAL A 365 -4.52 6.06 2.72
C VAL A 365 -3.59 6.88 1.85
N THR A 366 -4.16 7.74 1.01
CA THR A 366 -3.41 8.67 0.16
C THR A 366 -4.04 10.05 0.25
N GLU A 367 -3.22 11.08 0.25
CA GLU A 367 -3.69 12.47 0.09
C GLU A 367 -3.39 12.94 -1.33
N VAL A 368 -4.43 13.42 -2.04
CA VAL A 368 -4.30 14.00 -3.38
C VAL A 368 -5.04 15.34 -3.42
N GLY A 369 -4.38 16.38 -3.86
CA GLY A 369 -4.94 17.74 -3.83
C GLY A 369 -5.22 18.19 -2.40
N ASP A 370 -6.49 18.34 -2.04
CA ASP A 370 -6.96 18.78 -0.72
C ASP A 370 -7.83 17.71 -0.01
N THR A 371 -7.68 16.44 -0.40
CA THR A 371 -8.55 15.36 0.06
C THR A 371 -7.72 14.12 0.43
N PHE A 372 -7.98 13.57 1.63
CA PHE A 372 -7.58 12.23 2.00
C PHE A 372 -8.55 11.22 1.44
N TYR A 373 -8.04 10.25 0.70
CA TYR A 373 -8.74 9.07 0.25
C TYR A 373 -8.34 7.89 1.14
N ILE A 374 -9.31 7.32 1.80
CA ILE A 374 -9.16 6.19 2.74
C ILE A 374 -9.84 5.00 2.06
N ASP A 375 -9.05 4.26 1.33
CA ASP A 375 -9.50 3.12 0.56
C ASP A 375 -9.56 1.91 1.47
N TRP A 376 -10.76 1.43 1.65
CA TRP A 376 -11.09 0.32 2.51
C TRP A 376 -11.37 -0.93 1.68
N TYR A 377 -10.65 -1.99 1.92
CA TYR A 377 -10.81 -3.25 1.22
C TYR A 377 -10.99 -4.39 2.22
N GLN A 378 -12.00 -5.24 2.00
CA GLN A 378 -12.35 -6.31 2.92
C GLN A 378 -12.83 -7.56 2.18
N GLY A 379 -12.59 -8.74 2.77
CA GLY A 379 -12.98 -10.04 2.23
C GLY A 379 -14.40 -10.50 2.63
N PHE A 380 -15.30 -9.59 2.95
CA PHE A 380 -16.68 -9.87 3.36
C PHE A 380 -17.64 -8.75 2.93
N HIS A 381 -18.95 -9.02 2.96
CA HIS A 381 -19.96 -8.14 2.37
C HIS A 381 -20.40 -6.97 3.25
N ASP A 382 -20.37 -7.12 4.58
CA ASP A 382 -20.95 -6.14 5.49
C ASP A 382 -20.12 -4.84 5.55
N ALA A 383 -20.78 -3.71 5.35
CA ALA A 383 -20.18 -2.38 5.40
C ALA A 383 -20.09 -1.80 6.82
N ALA A 384 -20.46 -2.56 7.86
CA ALA A 384 -20.58 -2.05 9.22
C ALA A 384 -19.31 -1.35 9.73
N TYR A 385 -18.14 -1.88 9.42
CA TYR A 385 -16.87 -1.31 9.89
C TYR A 385 -16.55 0.04 9.25
N ILE A 386 -16.66 0.17 7.92
CA ILE A 386 -16.38 1.45 7.25
C ILE A 386 -17.44 2.51 7.61
N LEU A 387 -18.70 2.11 7.78
CA LEU A 387 -19.75 3.01 8.27
C LEU A 387 -19.47 3.46 9.71
N ALA A 388 -19.11 2.52 10.59
CA ALA A 388 -18.71 2.85 11.95
C ALA A 388 -17.46 3.76 12.00
N MET A 389 -16.48 3.54 11.11
CA MET A 389 -15.30 4.39 11.03
C MET A 389 -15.65 5.82 10.60
N ARG A 390 -16.52 5.99 9.59
CA ARG A 390 -17.05 7.30 9.20
C ARG A 390 -17.72 7.99 10.38
N ASP A 391 -18.58 7.27 11.10
CA ASP A 391 -19.33 7.83 12.22
C ASP A 391 -18.41 8.23 13.39
N VAL A 392 -17.35 7.44 13.66
CA VAL A 392 -16.31 7.82 14.63
C VAL A 392 -15.57 9.08 14.21
N LEU A 393 -15.20 9.23 12.93
CA LEU A 393 -14.58 10.46 12.42
C LEU A 393 -15.53 11.66 12.50
N ALA A 394 -16.83 11.46 12.26
CA ALA A 394 -17.85 12.48 12.47
C ALA A 394 -17.98 12.88 13.94
N ASP A 395 -17.97 11.91 14.88
CA ASP A 395 -17.96 12.18 16.32
C ASP A 395 -16.68 12.92 16.79
N MET A 396 -15.58 12.75 16.07
CA MET A 396 -14.36 13.54 16.24
C MET A 396 -14.50 14.99 15.72
N GLY A 397 -15.63 15.33 15.10
CA GLY A 397 -15.95 16.67 14.59
C GLY A 397 -15.59 16.93 13.15
N MET A 398 -15.12 15.92 12.42
CA MET A 398 -14.78 16.05 11.00
C MET A 398 -16.04 16.16 10.13
N LYS A 399 -15.98 17.00 9.13
CA LYS A 399 -17.07 17.29 8.18
C LYS A 399 -16.68 16.90 6.76
N GLY A 400 -17.68 16.86 5.86
CA GLY A 400 -17.43 16.55 4.44
C GLY A 400 -17.03 15.12 4.19
N LEU A 401 -17.34 14.20 5.12
CA LEU A 401 -17.08 12.77 4.98
C LEU A 401 -18.02 12.16 3.94
N ASN A 402 -17.46 11.49 2.94
CA ASN A 402 -18.24 10.79 1.92
C ASN A 402 -17.73 9.37 1.75
N ILE A 403 -18.65 8.40 1.67
CA ILE A 403 -18.32 7.00 1.37
C ILE A 403 -18.89 6.65 0.02
N GLU A 404 -18.07 6.07 -0.82
CA GLU A 404 -18.47 5.47 -2.06
C GLU A 404 -18.04 4.00 -2.10
N ARG A 405 -18.89 3.16 -2.66
CA ARG A 405 -18.51 1.80 -3.02
C ARG A 405 -17.73 1.83 -4.32
N ILE A 406 -16.54 1.25 -4.34
CA ILE A 406 -15.65 1.23 -5.51
C ILE A 406 -15.63 -0.12 -6.25
N GLU A 407 -16.15 -1.19 -5.62
CA GLU A 407 -16.39 -2.51 -6.20
C GLU A 407 -17.60 -3.21 -5.57
#